data_2adf3cef6c0f27b0ee846795049dc1e5
#
_entry.id   2adf3cef6c0f27b0ee846795049dc1e5
#
_cell.length_a   1.000
_cell.length_b   1.000
_cell.length_c   1.000
_cell.angle_alpha   90.00
_cell.angle_beta   90.00
_cell.angle_gamma   90.00
#
_symmetry.space_group_name_H-M   'P 1'
#
loop_
_entity.id
_entity.type
_entity.pdbx_description
1 polymer ?
#
loop_
_entity_poly.entity_id
_entity_poly.type
_entity_poly.pdbx_seq_one_letter_code
_entity_poly.pdbx_strand_id
1 'polypeptide(L)'
;GDVYKRQDIRRTTGQHPGGIVVLPIGDEIHSFTPVQHPANDCTTSIVTTHFDYHSIDHNLLKLDILGHDDPTMIRMLEDLTGIDAQKIPLDDKSVMSLFKNTSALSITPDMLTNCTLGALGIPEFGTDFAMQMLIDADPQSFSHLIRIAGLSHGTDVWLGNAQTLIEEGKATISTAICTRDDIMIYLISMGLDSEESFTIMESVRKGKGLKPEWEEEMTAHGVPDWYIWSCKKIKYMFPKAHAAAYVM
;
A
#
# COMPACT_ATOMS: atom_id res chain seq x y z
N GLY A 1 -37.71 9.09 20.42
CA GLY A 1 -36.71 9.87 21.17
C GLY A 1 -35.45 9.11 21.52
N ASP A 2 -35.52 7.78 21.76
CA ASP A 2 -34.33 7.02 22.22
C ASP A 2 -33.36 6.59 21.11
N VAL A 3 -33.79 6.56 19.86
CA VAL A 3 -32.93 6.21 18.74
C VAL A 3 -31.84 7.27 18.54
N TYR A 4 -32.19 8.55 18.61
CA TYR A 4 -31.23 9.66 18.46
C TYR A 4 -30.23 9.77 19.60
N LYS A 5 -30.57 9.31 20.79
CA LYS A 5 -29.67 9.31 21.96
C LYS A 5 -28.63 8.21 21.92
N ARG A 6 -28.77 7.23 21.02
CA ARG A 6 -27.87 6.07 20.86
C ARG A 6 -27.04 6.12 19.58
N GLN A 7 -27.18 7.18 18.77
CA GLN A 7 -26.28 7.39 17.65
C GLN A 7 -24.86 7.64 18.19
N ASP A 8 -23.88 7.10 17.47
CA ASP A 8 -22.45 7.20 17.78
C ASP A 8 -22.01 6.54 19.10
N ILE A 9 -22.89 5.81 19.77
CA ILE A 9 -22.51 4.99 20.92
C ILE A 9 -22.02 3.62 20.42
N ARG A 10 -20.78 3.26 20.75
CA ARG A 10 -20.24 1.93 20.43
C ARG A 10 -21.11 0.85 21.07
N ARG A 11 -21.55 -0.10 20.26
CA ARG A 11 -22.37 -1.23 20.70
C ARG A 11 -21.54 -2.41 21.19
N THR A 12 -20.39 -2.61 20.59
CA THR A 12 -19.49 -3.73 20.88
C THR A 12 -18.05 -3.33 20.59
N THR A 13 -17.12 -4.13 21.05
CA THR A 13 -15.70 -3.97 20.79
C THR A 13 -15.22 -5.11 19.91
N GLY A 14 -14.26 -4.81 19.05
CA GLY A 14 -13.59 -5.79 18.19
C GLY A 14 -12.10 -5.89 18.54
N GLN A 15 -11.47 -6.87 17.94
CA GLN A 15 -10.04 -7.12 18.04
C GLN A 15 -9.38 -6.80 16.70
N HIS A 16 -8.22 -6.11 16.74
CA HIS A 16 -7.38 -5.99 15.56
C HIS A 16 -6.75 -7.35 15.25
N PRO A 17 -6.81 -7.86 14.01
CA PRO A 17 -6.43 -9.24 13.69
C PRO A 17 -4.94 -9.52 13.83
N GLY A 18 -4.07 -8.52 13.74
CA GLY A 18 -2.62 -8.68 13.80
C GLY A 18 -1.89 -7.67 14.68
N GLY A 19 -2.62 -6.75 15.34
CA GLY A 19 -2.00 -5.71 16.16
C GLY A 19 -1.64 -6.21 17.56
N ILE A 20 -0.37 -6.05 17.94
CA ILE A 20 0.12 -6.35 19.28
C ILE A 20 0.73 -5.08 19.86
N VAL A 21 0.25 -4.68 21.04
CA VAL A 21 0.82 -3.54 21.78
C VAL A 21 1.99 -4.02 22.62
N VAL A 22 3.13 -3.36 22.47
CA VAL A 22 4.36 -3.64 23.22
C VAL A 22 4.58 -2.53 24.24
N LEU A 23 4.79 -2.94 25.48
CA LEU A 23 5.05 -2.04 26.61
C LEU A 23 6.56 -1.79 26.77
N PRO A 24 6.94 -0.61 27.29
CA PRO A 24 8.30 -0.41 27.80
C PRO A 24 8.65 -1.42 28.89
N ILE A 25 9.92 -1.76 28.99
CA ILE A 25 10.41 -2.71 30.01
C ILE A 25 10.17 -2.12 31.41
N GLY A 26 9.48 -2.88 32.24
CA GLY A 26 9.17 -2.51 33.63
C GLY A 26 7.81 -1.84 33.82
N ASP A 27 7.11 -1.53 32.73
CA ASP A 27 5.76 -0.97 32.81
C ASP A 27 4.68 -2.05 32.73
N GLU A 28 3.51 -1.72 33.27
CA GLU A 28 2.33 -2.58 33.21
C GLU A 28 1.23 -1.92 32.37
N ILE A 29 0.45 -2.74 31.67
CA ILE A 29 -0.61 -2.27 30.76
C ILE A 29 -1.64 -1.38 31.47
N HIS A 30 -1.92 -1.65 32.73
CA HIS A 30 -2.89 -0.91 33.53
C HIS A 30 -2.47 0.54 33.81
N SER A 31 -1.20 0.88 33.61
CA SER A 31 -0.73 2.27 33.65
C SER A 31 -1.16 3.10 32.44
N PHE A 32 -1.54 2.43 31.34
CA PHE A 32 -1.90 3.07 30.07
C PHE A 32 -3.40 2.96 29.76
N THR A 33 -3.99 1.80 30.06
CA THR A 33 -5.39 1.52 29.70
C THR A 33 -5.96 0.39 30.55
N PRO A 34 -7.26 0.39 30.85
CA PRO A 34 -7.96 -0.82 31.26
C PRO A 34 -7.86 -1.88 30.15
N VAL A 35 -7.99 -3.13 30.52
CA VAL A 35 -8.03 -4.27 29.58
C VAL A 35 -9.42 -4.90 29.59
N GLN A 36 -9.76 -5.59 28.49
CA GLN A 36 -11.05 -6.23 28.31
C GLN A 36 -10.96 -7.48 27.45
N HIS A 37 -11.98 -8.32 27.50
CA HIS A 37 -12.21 -9.35 26.51
C HIS A 37 -13.04 -8.76 25.35
N PRO A 38 -12.60 -8.90 24.08
CA PRO A 38 -13.34 -8.41 22.92
C PRO A 38 -14.76 -8.95 22.90
N ALA A 39 -15.73 -8.12 22.55
CA ALA A 39 -17.16 -8.47 22.54
C ALA A 39 -17.69 -9.05 23.86
N ASN A 40 -17.01 -8.83 24.98
CA ASN A 40 -17.30 -9.42 26.31
C ASN A 40 -17.25 -10.96 26.32
N ASP A 41 -16.50 -11.57 25.42
CA ASP A 41 -16.34 -13.02 25.37
C ASP A 41 -15.21 -13.46 26.33
N CYS A 42 -15.60 -13.85 27.54
CA CYS A 42 -14.68 -14.36 28.56
C CYS A 42 -14.31 -15.84 28.37
N THR A 43 -14.76 -16.48 27.30
CA THR A 43 -14.39 -17.89 27.01
C THR A 43 -13.05 -17.99 26.30
N THR A 44 -12.56 -16.90 25.75
CA THR A 44 -11.24 -16.79 25.09
C THR A 44 -10.20 -16.22 26.05
N SER A 45 -8.93 -16.61 25.83
CA SER A 45 -7.77 -16.02 26.52
C SER A 45 -7.34 -14.67 25.95
N ILE A 46 -8.01 -14.19 24.89
CA ILE A 46 -7.66 -12.95 24.23
C ILE A 46 -8.05 -11.76 25.10
N VAL A 47 -7.07 -10.87 25.34
CA VAL A 47 -7.24 -9.62 26.07
C VAL A 47 -6.80 -8.47 25.17
N THR A 48 -7.61 -7.42 25.14
CA THR A 48 -7.32 -6.21 24.36
C THR A 48 -7.28 -4.97 25.24
N THR A 49 -6.66 -3.91 24.73
CA THR A 49 -6.77 -2.59 25.35
C THR A 49 -8.22 -2.11 25.28
N HIS A 50 -8.68 -1.41 26.33
CA HIS A 50 -10.00 -0.81 26.30
C HIS A 50 -10.01 0.51 25.54
N PHE A 51 -8.96 1.32 25.75
CA PHE A 51 -8.82 2.57 24.99
C PHE A 51 -8.40 2.26 23.55
N ASP A 52 -8.88 3.11 22.63
CA ASP A 52 -8.42 3.11 21.25
C ASP A 52 -6.91 3.39 21.21
N TYR A 53 -6.18 2.66 20.36
CA TYR A 53 -4.72 2.77 20.29
C TYR A 53 -4.26 4.20 20.04
N HIS A 54 -4.94 4.95 19.17
CA HIS A 54 -4.58 6.35 18.88
C HIS A 54 -4.71 7.29 20.07
N SER A 55 -5.40 6.87 21.13
CA SER A 55 -5.49 7.64 22.38
C SER A 55 -4.32 7.36 23.34
N ILE A 56 -3.52 6.31 23.07
CA ILE A 56 -2.44 5.83 23.94
C ILE A 56 -1.12 5.59 23.20
N ASP A 57 -1.02 6.00 21.94
CA ASP A 57 0.11 5.67 21.05
C ASP A 57 1.40 6.44 21.34
N HIS A 58 1.35 7.51 22.14
CA HIS A 58 2.55 8.32 22.40
C HIS A 58 3.66 7.58 23.15
N ASN A 59 3.31 6.56 23.93
CA ASN A 59 4.24 5.85 24.81
C ASN A 59 4.27 4.33 24.54
N LEU A 60 3.53 3.86 23.56
CA LEU A 60 3.39 2.44 23.25
C LEU A 60 3.75 2.17 21.79
N LEU A 61 4.42 1.05 21.57
CA LEU A 61 4.67 0.55 20.23
C LEU A 61 3.59 -0.48 19.86
N LYS A 62 2.98 -0.32 18.70
CA LYS A 62 2.13 -1.33 18.09
C LYS A 62 2.89 -2.06 16.98
N LEU A 63 2.96 -3.36 17.08
CA LEU A 63 3.42 -4.22 16.00
C LEU A 63 2.20 -4.79 15.27
N ASP A 64 2.14 -4.60 13.97
CA ASP A 64 1.15 -5.22 13.10
C ASP A 64 1.76 -6.48 12.50
N ILE A 65 1.41 -7.65 13.06
CA ILE A 65 1.93 -8.94 12.63
C ILE A 65 0.85 -9.60 11.79
N LEU A 66 1.00 -9.48 10.48
CA LEU A 66 0.11 -10.08 9.50
C LEU A 66 0.82 -11.27 8.85
N GLY A 67 0.20 -12.45 8.93
CA GLY A 67 0.73 -13.66 8.31
C GLY A 67 0.72 -13.55 6.79
N HIS A 68 1.79 -14.05 6.17
CA HIS A 68 1.96 -14.11 4.73
C HIS A 68 2.44 -15.49 4.31
N ASP A 69 1.91 -16.01 3.21
CA ASP A 69 2.34 -17.31 2.67
C ASP A 69 3.62 -17.20 1.83
N ASP A 70 3.91 -16.02 1.27
CA ASP A 70 5.04 -15.80 0.37
C ASP A 70 6.40 -16.19 0.97
N PRO A 71 6.77 -15.83 2.20
CA PRO A 71 8.04 -16.25 2.80
C PRO A 71 8.16 -17.77 2.93
N THR A 72 7.07 -18.47 3.21
CA THR A 72 7.03 -19.93 3.30
C THR A 72 7.24 -20.56 1.91
N MET A 73 6.62 -20.01 0.89
CA MET A 73 6.78 -20.47 -0.51
C MET A 73 8.21 -20.24 -0.99
N ILE A 74 8.80 -19.07 -0.72
CA ILE A 74 10.20 -18.76 -1.06
C ILE A 74 11.13 -19.76 -0.37
N ARG A 75 10.94 -20.02 0.91
CA ARG A 75 11.76 -20.99 1.67
C ARG A 75 11.65 -22.39 1.06
N MET A 76 10.46 -22.83 0.71
CA MET A 76 10.26 -24.12 0.06
C MET A 76 10.99 -24.19 -1.27
N LEU A 77 10.95 -23.14 -2.08
CA LEU A 77 11.67 -23.07 -3.36
C LEU A 77 13.18 -23.07 -3.16
N GLU A 78 13.71 -22.39 -2.15
CA GLU A 78 15.13 -22.47 -1.77
C GLU A 78 15.54 -23.90 -1.43
N ASP A 79 14.76 -24.60 -0.60
CA ASP A 79 15.04 -25.97 -0.19
C ASP A 79 14.98 -26.97 -1.37
N LEU A 80 14.08 -26.74 -2.34
CA LEU A 80 13.93 -27.59 -3.52
C LEU A 80 15.00 -27.34 -4.60
N THR A 81 15.43 -26.10 -4.77
CA THR A 81 16.33 -25.69 -5.85
C THR A 81 17.78 -25.51 -5.41
N GLY A 82 18.02 -25.31 -4.13
CA GLY A 82 19.32 -24.94 -3.58
C GLY A 82 19.75 -23.51 -3.93
N ILE A 83 18.83 -22.69 -4.46
CA ILE A 83 19.08 -21.29 -4.83
C ILE A 83 18.70 -20.38 -3.66
N ASP A 84 19.63 -19.54 -3.25
CA ASP A 84 19.38 -18.48 -2.26
C ASP A 84 18.62 -17.34 -2.93
N ALA A 85 17.40 -17.09 -2.50
CA ALA A 85 16.51 -16.06 -3.06
C ALA A 85 17.12 -14.64 -3.00
N GLN A 86 17.93 -14.35 -1.98
CA GLN A 86 18.59 -13.04 -1.82
C GLN A 86 19.68 -12.78 -2.88
N LYS A 87 20.13 -13.83 -3.58
CA LYS A 87 21.15 -13.75 -4.64
C LYS A 87 20.57 -13.68 -6.04
N ILE A 88 19.26 -13.76 -6.19
CA ILE A 88 18.59 -13.67 -7.49
C ILE A 88 18.66 -12.21 -7.98
N PRO A 89 19.15 -11.96 -9.22
CA PRO A 89 19.16 -10.61 -9.78
C PRO A 89 17.74 -10.07 -9.96
N LEU A 90 17.50 -8.82 -9.57
CA LEU A 90 16.20 -8.14 -9.69
C LEU A 90 15.94 -7.57 -11.09
N ASP A 91 16.92 -7.63 -11.98
CA ASP A 91 16.87 -7.08 -13.34
C ASP A 91 16.90 -8.16 -14.44
N ASP A 92 16.65 -9.43 -14.08
CA ASP A 92 16.61 -10.52 -15.05
C ASP A 92 15.52 -10.29 -16.09
N LYS A 93 15.95 -10.25 -17.36
CA LYS A 93 15.05 -9.95 -18.49
C LYS A 93 14.02 -11.05 -18.75
N SER A 94 14.35 -12.31 -18.46
CA SER A 94 13.41 -13.42 -18.61
C SER A 94 12.30 -13.31 -17.58
N VAL A 95 12.66 -13.02 -16.33
CA VAL A 95 11.68 -12.77 -15.25
C VAL A 95 10.81 -11.54 -15.58
N MET A 96 11.41 -10.44 -16.03
CA MET A 96 10.67 -9.25 -16.45
C MET A 96 9.69 -9.52 -17.59
N SER A 97 9.99 -10.44 -18.49
CA SER A 97 9.10 -10.80 -19.59
C SER A 97 7.80 -11.47 -19.15
N LEU A 98 7.74 -12.06 -17.94
CA LEU A 98 6.53 -12.65 -17.36
C LEU A 98 5.40 -11.62 -17.18
N PHE A 99 5.75 -10.38 -16.99
CA PHE A 99 4.79 -9.27 -16.89
C PHE A 99 4.25 -8.79 -18.24
N LYS A 100 4.72 -9.38 -19.36
CA LYS A 100 4.31 -9.04 -20.73
C LYS A 100 3.76 -10.23 -21.51
N ASN A 101 4.31 -11.42 -21.30
CA ASN A 101 3.93 -12.61 -22.04
C ASN A 101 4.31 -13.90 -21.28
N THR A 102 4.03 -15.06 -21.88
CA THR A 102 4.27 -16.38 -21.29
C THR A 102 5.52 -17.07 -21.81
N SER A 103 6.29 -16.45 -22.71
CA SER A 103 7.39 -17.10 -23.44
C SER A 103 8.49 -17.63 -22.55
N ALA A 104 8.84 -16.94 -21.46
CA ALA A 104 9.85 -17.39 -20.50
C ALA A 104 9.47 -18.69 -19.78
N LEU A 105 8.19 -19.02 -19.71
CA LEU A 105 7.67 -20.27 -19.15
C LEU A 105 7.61 -21.39 -20.19
N SER A 106 7.93 -21.12 -21.45
CA SER A 106 7.81 -22.07 -22.59
C SER A 106 6.39 -22.64 -22.73
N ILE A 107 5.37 -21.85 -22.39
CA ILE A 107 3.96 -22.18 -22.53
C ILE A 107 3.24 -21.17 -23.41
N THR A 108 2.10 -21.60 -23.97
CA THR A 108 1.20 -20.73 -24.74
C THR A 108 -0.01 -20.30 -23.89
N PRO A 109 -0.69 -19.20 -24.22
CA PRO A 109 -1.84 -18.73 -23.44
C PRO A 109 -2.94 -19.77 -23.24
N ASP A 110 -3.20 -20.63 -24.23
CA ASP A 110 -4.19 -21.71 -24.12
C ASP A 110 -3.86 -22.74 -23.03
N MET A 111 -2.57 -22.94 -22.73
CA MET A 111 -2.13 -23.78 -21.60
C MET A 111 -2.32 -23.10 -20.24
N LEU A 112 -2.54 -21.78 -20.22
CA LEU A 112 -2.71 -20.98 -19.03
C LEU A 112 -4.08 -20.27 -19.02
N THR A 113 -5.16 -21.01 -19.22
CA THR A 113 -6.53 -20.50 -19.23
C THR A 113 -6.74 -19.27 -20.13
N ASN A 114 -6.05 -19.22 -21.26
CA ASN A 114 -5.95 -18.09 -22.20
C ASN A 114 -5.35 -16.80 -21.61
N CYS A 115 -4.65 -16.87 -20.48
CA CYS A 115 -3.93 -15.74 -19.93
C CYS A 115 -2.71 -15.42 -20.79
N THR A 116 -2.60 -14.18 -21.25
CA THR A 116 -1.50 -13.72 -22.11
C THR A 116 -0.24 -13.35 -21.33
N LEU A 117 -0.35 -13.18 -20.00
CA LEU A 117 0.75 -12.81 -19.11
C LEU A 117 1.24 -14.01 -18.31
N GLY A 118 2.56 -14.10 -18.10
CA GLY A 118 3.17 -15.06 -17.20
C GLY A 118 2.99 -14.72 -15.71
N ALA A 119 2.34 -13.61 -15.41
CA ALA A 119 2.18 -13.08 -14.04
C ALA A 119 1.04 -13.72 -13.24
N LEU A 120 0.22 -14.60 -13.83
CA LEU A 120 -0.97 -15.18 -13.20
C LEU A 120 -0.69 -15.84 -11.84
N GLY A 121 0.44 -16.50 -11.69
CA GLY A 121 0.85 -17.15 -10.45
C GLY A 121 1.72 -16.28 -9.53
N ILE A 122 2.00 -15.05 -9.90
CA ILE A 122 2.84 -14.15 -9.11
C ILE A 122 1.96 -13.42 -8.08
N PRO A 123 2.29 -13.51 -6.78
CA PRO A 123 1.57 -12.78 -5.73
C PRO A 123 1.43 -11.30 -6.07
N GLU A 124 0.28 -10.71 -5.72
CA GLU A 124 -0.07 -9.30 -5.97
C GLU A 124 -0.32 -8.93 -7.45
N PHE A 125 0.29 -9.62 -8.41
CA PHE A 125 0.18 -9.33 -9.85
C PHE A 125 -0.77 -10.27 -10.61
N GLY A 126 -1.20 -11.37 -10.00
CA GLY A 126 -2.02 -12.40 -10.63
C GLY A 126 -3.54 -12.14 -10.61
N THR A 127 -4.00 -11.01 -10.08
CA THR A 127 -5.41 -10.64 -10.15
C THR A 127 -5.76 -10.03 -11.51
N ASP A 128 -7.01 -10.18 -11.97
CA ASP A 128 -7.46 -9.60 -13.24
C ASP A 128 -7.20 -8.08 -13.30
N PHE A 129 -7.44 -7.38 -12.20
CA PHE A 129 -7.20 -5.95 -12.10
C PHE A 129 -5.71 -5.59 -12.25
N ALA A 130 -4.82 -6.31 -11.55
CA ALA A 130 -3.37 -6.07 -11.65
C ALA A 130 -2.83 -6.46 -13.02
N MET A 131 -3.29 -7.57 -13.60
CA MET A 131 -2.88 -7.99 -14.94
C MET A 131 -3.33 -7.00 -16.02
N GLN A 132 -4.55 -6.46 -15.91
CA GLN A 132 -4.99 -5.40 -16.84
C GLN A 132 -4.12 -4.15 -16.70
N MET A 133 -3.75 -3.76 -15.48
CA MET A 133 -2.85 -2.63 -15.26
C MET A 133 -1.45 -2.87 -15.85
N LEU A 134 -0.93 -4.10 -15.79
CA LEU A 134 0.32 -4.46 -16.46
C LEU A 134 0.24 -4.28 -17.97
N ILE A 135 -0.90 -4.64 -18.58
CA ILE A 135 -1.13 -4.46 -20.01
C ILE A 135 -1.17 -2.97 -20.36
N ASP A 136 -1.94 -2.18 -19.61
CA ASP A 136 -2.14 -0.75 -19.87
C ASP A 136 -0.86 0.06 -19.64
N ALA A 137 -0.09 -0.27 -18.60
CA ALA A 137 1.11 0.49 -18.21
C ALA A 137 2.40 0.01 -18.87
N ASP A 138 2.44 -1.18 -19.44
CA ASP A 138 3.60 -1.80 -20.14
C ASP A 138 4.93 -1.59 -19.39
N PRO A 139 5.16 -2.23 -18.25
CA PRO A 139 6.35 -2.01 -17.43
C PRO A 139 7.62 -2.41 -18.15
N GLN A 140 8.63 -1.53 -18.13
CA GLN A 140 9.93 -1.75 -18.80
C GLN A 140 11.06 -2.07 -17.82
N SER A 141 10.82 -1.91 -16.51
CA SER A 141 11.84 -2.03 -15.48
C SER A 141 11.25 -2.46 -14.14
N PHE A 142 12.12 -2.93 -13.24
CA PHE A 142 11.77 -3.22 -11.85
C PHE A 142 11.12 -2.01 -11.14
N SER A 143 11.62 -0.79 -11.39
CA SER A 143 11.03 0.44 -10.86
C SER A 143 9.59 0.65 -11.32
N HIS A 144 9.26 0.29 -12.57
CA HIS A 144 7.88 0.36 -13.06
C HIS A 144 6.97 -0.65 -12.34
N LEU A 145 7.47 -1.85 -12.02
CA LEU A 145 6.70 -2.83 -11.24
C LEU A 145 6.38 -2.33 -9.83
N ILE A 146 7.34 -1.67 -9.16
CA ILE A 146 7.09 -1.05 -7.84
C ILE A 146 5.97 -0.02 -7.94
N ARG A 147 5.96 0.79 -8.99
CA ARG A 147 4.92 1.79 -9.23
C ARG A 147 3.57 1.15 -9.49
N ILE A 148 3.50 0.12 -10.31
CA ILE A 148 2.28 -0.64 -10.57
C ILE A 148 1.75 -1.30 -9.29
N ALA A 149 2.62 -1.90 -8.47
CA ALA A 149 2.22 -2.44 -7.18
C ALA A 149 1.63 -1.35 -6.26
N GLY A 150 2.21 -0.17 -6.22
CA GLY A 150 1.67 0.98 -5.50
C GLY A 150 0.28 1.40 -5.99
N LEU A 151 0.09 1.45 -7.31
CA LEU A 151 -1.17 1.81 -7.94
C LEU A 151 -2.27 0.77 -7.69
N SER A 152 -1.92 -0.52 -7.65
CA SER A 152 -2.88 -1.61 -7.48
C SER A 152 -3.46 -1.72 -6.08
N HIS A 153 -2.76 -1.22 -5.07
CA HIS A 153 -3.15 -1.31 -3.65
C HIS A 153 -3.88 -0.07 -3.13
N GLY A 154 -3.85 1.04 -3.84
CA GLY A 154 -4.51 2.28 -3.43
C GLY A 154 -5.99 2.33 -3.82
N THR A 155 -6.69 3.31 -3.27
CA THR A 155 -8.07 3.63 -3.64
C THR A 155 -8.10 4.95 -4.39
N ASP A 156 -8.73 4.95 -5.58
CA ASP A 156 -8.81 6.10 -6.49
C ASP A 156 -7.42 6.65 -6.91
N VAL A 157 -6.45 5.73 -7.05
CA VAL A 157 -5.09 6.04 -7.49
C VAL A 157 -4.89 5.70 -8.97
N TRP A 158 -5.43 4.57 -9.43
CA TRP A 158 -5.31 4.13 -10.82
C TRP A 158 -6.52 4.52 -11.66
N LEU A 159 -7.68 3.88 -11.45
CA LEU A 159 -8.88 4.14 -12.25
C LEU A 159 -9.35 5.58 -12.11
N GLY A 160 -9.55 6.23 -13.26
CA GLY A 160 -9.99 7.61 -13.30
C GLY A 160 -8.99 8.62 -12.74
N ASN A 161 -7.75 8.21 -12.48
CA ASN A 161 -6.65 9.03 -11.98
C ASN A 161 -5.39 8.81 -12.82
N ALA A 162 -4.40 8.04 -12.35
CA ALA A 162 -3.16 7.81 -13.08
C ALA A 162 -3.39 7.22 -14.48
N GLN A 163 -4.34 6.29 -14.62
CA GLN A 163 -4.73 5.73 -15.91
C GLN A 163 -5.14 6.84 -16.90
N THR A 164 -6.07 7.69 -16.50
CA THR A 164 -6.54 8.81 -17.35
C THR A 164 -5.39 9.75 -17.74
N LEU A 165 -4.51 10.09 -16.79
CA LEU A 165 -3.37 10.97 -17.05
C LEU A 165 -2.37 10.38 -18.04
N ILE A 166 -2.17 9.06 -17.98
CA ILE A 166 -1.29 8.34 -18.91
C ILE A 166 -1.94 8.27 -20.31
N GLU A 167 -3.22 7.92 -20.39
CA GLU A 167 -3.98 7.89 -21.63
C GLU A 167 -4.03 9.26 -22.34
N GLU A 168 -4.15 10.34 -21.57
CA GLU A 168 -4.14 11.71 -22.08
C GLU A 168 -2.72 12.25 -22.37
N GLY A 169 -1.67 11.48 -22.08
CA GLY A 169 -0.28 11.89 -22.27
C GLY A 169 0.21 12.99 -21.32
N LYS A 170 -0.51 13.24 -20.23
CA LYS A 170 -0.14 14.23 -19.19
C LYS A 170 0.89 13.69 -18.22
N ALA A 171 0.90 12.39 -18.00
CA ALA A 171 1.85 11.68 -17.15
C ALA A 171 2.31 10.37 -17.81
N THR A 172 3.36 9.80 -17.26
CA THR A 172 3.84 8.44 -17.59
C THR A 172 3.83 7.60 -16.31
N ILE A 173 4.05 6.29 -16.44
CA ILE A 173 4.22 5.44 -15.26
C ILE A 173 5.36 5.94 -14.35
N SER A 174 6.36 6.64 -14.89
CA SER A 174 7.48 7.20 -14.14
C SER A 174 7.16 8.51 -13.43
N THR A 175 6.14 9.25 -13.86
CA THR A 175 5.80 10.58 -13.33
C THR A 175 4.48 10.62 -12.58
N ALA A 176 3.57 9.66 -12.82
CA ALA A 176 2.30 9.55 -12.10
C ALA A 176 2.53 9.30 -10.61
N ILE A 177 1.56 9.71 -9.79
CA ILE A 177 1.55 9.44 -8.35
C ILE A 177 1.17 7.97 -8.14
N CYS A 178 2.10 7.16 -7.65
CA CYS A 178 1.93 5.72 -7.47
C CYS A 178 1.95 5.30 -6.00
N THR A 179 2.78 5.94 -5.19
CA THR A 179 2.93 5.71 -3.76
C THR A 179 2.89 7.02 -3.00
N ARG A 180 2.61 6.98 -1.69
CA ARG A 180 2.60 8.19 -0.85
C ARG A 180 3.96 8.90 -0.85
N ASP A 181 5.04 8.13 -0.90
CA ASP A 181 6.41 8.67 -0.91
C ASP A 181 6.68 9.52 -2.16
N ASP A 182 6.05 9.18 -3.30
CA ASP A 182 6.20 9.97 -4.52
C ASP A 182 5.75 11.41 -4.33
N ILE A 183 4.66 11.63 -3.56
CA ILE A 183 4.14 12.98 -3.28
C ILE A 183 5.16 13.78 -2.48
N MET A 184 5.63 13.25 -1.37
CA MET A 184 6.58 13.94 -0.50
C MET A 184 7.87 14.30 -1.25
N ILE A 185 8.46 13.32 -1.94
CA ILE A 185 9.73 13.51 -2.65
C ILE A 185 9.57 14.51 -3.78
N TYR A 186 8.46 14.44 -4.54
CA TYR A 186 8.20 15.37 -5.63
C TYR A 186 8.05 16.80 -5.13
N LEU A 187 7.25 17.04 -4.08
CA LEU A 187 7.06 18.37 -3.52
C LEU A 187 8.36 18.97 -2.99
N ILE A 188 9.18 18.17 -2.29
CA ILE A 188 10.51 18.61 -1.85
C ILE A 188 11.38 18.98 -3.07
N SER A 189 11.35 18.19 -4.13
CA SER A 189 12.11 18.48 -5.36
C SER A 189 11.65 19.75 -6.07
N MET A 190 10.39 20.14 -5.89
CA MET A 190 9.83 21.39 -6.40
C MET A 190 10.14 22.60 -5.49
N GLY A 191 10.77 22.37 -4.34
CA GLY A 191 11.22 23.42 -3.44
C GLY A 191 10.31 23.72 -2.25
N LEU A 192 9.27 22.91 -2.02
CA LEU A 192 8.45 23.03 -0.81
C LEU A 192 9.25 22.55 0.42
N ASP A 193 8.88 23.08 1.58
CA ASP A 193 9.43 22.64 2.85
C ASP A 193 9.19 21.15 3.09
N SER A 194 10.14 20.45 3.73
CA SER A 194 10.05 19.01 3.92
C SER A 194 8.98 18.58 4.92
N GLU A 195 8.75 19.34 5.98
CA GLU A 195 7.70 19.07 6.98
C GLU A 195 6.32 19.32 6.38
N GLU A 196 6.18 20.39 5.62
CA GLU A 196 4.95 20.68 4.89
C GLU A 196 4.67 19.63 3.81
N SER A 197 5.68 19.25 3.03
CA SER A 197 5.56 18.16 2.03
C SER A 197 5.10 16.85 2.66
N PHE A 198 5.62 16.51 3.84
CA PHE A 198 5.15 15.36 4.62
C PHE A 198 3.69 15.52 5.06
N THR A 199 3.31 16.70 5.54
CA THR A 199 1.94 16.99 6.00
C THR A 199 0.93 16.89 4.85
N ILE A 200 1.28 17.43 3.68
CA ILE A 200 0.47 17.32 2.46
C ILE A 200 0.33 15.84 2.06
N MET A 201 1.42 15.11 2.00
CA MET A 201 1.41 13.68 1.68
C MET A 201 0.51 12.90 2.64
N GLU A 202 0.61 13.12 3.95
CA GLU A 202 -0.23 12.47 4.96
C GLU A 202 -1.72 12.80 4.79
N SER A 203 -2.05 14.01 4.41
CA SER A 203 -3.43 14.42 4.13
C SER A 203 -3.98 13.69 2.89
N VAL A 204 -3.21 13.67 1.81
CA VAL A 204 -3.59 13.03 0.54
C VAL A 204 -3.74 11.52 0.72
N ARG A 205 -2.76 10.84 1.33
CA ARG A 205 -2.83 9.37 1.49
C ARG A 205 -4.00 8.89 2.34
N LYS A 206 -4.52 9.74 3.22
CA LYS A 206 -5.70 9.47 4.08
C LYS A 206 -7.02 9.89 3.42
N GLY A 207 -6.99 10.36 2.19
CA GLY A 207 -8.16 10.82 1.45
C GLY A 207 -8.77 12.12 1.95
N LYS A 208 -8.03 12.92 2.72
CA LYS A 208 -8.48 14.22 3.22
C LYS A 208 -8.33 15.34 2.19
N GLY A 209 -7.64 15.07 1.08
CA GLY A 209 -7.40 16.03 0.00
C GLY A 209 -6.37 17.10 0.35
N LEU A 210 -6.48 18.23 -0.33
CA LEU A 210 -5.60 19.39 -0.20
C LEU A 210 -6.36 20.58 0.41
N LYS A 211 -5.66 21.37 1.20
CA LYS A 211 -6.15 22.68 1.65
C LYS A 211 -5.88 23.73 0.56
N PRO A 212 -6.70 24.80 0.48
CA PRO A 212 -6.49 25.86 -0.51
C PRO A 212 -5.09 26.47 -0.46
N GLU A 213 -4.57 26.75 0.73
CA GLU A 213 -3.22 27.29 0.91
C GLU A 213 -2.12 26.39 0.35
N TRP A 214 -2.27 25.06 0.43
CA TRP A 214 -1.33 24.12 -0.15
C TRP A 214 -1.41 24.09 -1.69
N GLU A 215 -2.61 24.19 -2.24
CA GLU A 215 -2.78 24.28 -3.72
C GLU A 215 -2.10 25.54 -4.27
N GLU A 216 -2.25 26.68 -3.58
CA GLU A 216 -1.60 27.94 -3.95
C GLU A 216 -0.07 27.82 -3.90
N GLU A 217 0.47 27.23 -2.84
CA GLU A 217 1.90 27.03 -2.68
C GLU A 217 2.48 26.05 -3.70
N MET A 218 1.82 24.91 -3.92
CA MET A 218 2.20 23.95 -4.96
C MET A 218 2.25 24.64 -6.33
N THR A 219 1.25 25.45 -6.67
CA THR A 219 1.18 26.20 -7.92
C THR A 219 2.31 27.23 -8.01
N ALA A 220 2.59 27.95 -6.92
CA ALA A 220 3.67 28.94 -6.86
C ALA A 220 5.07 28.31 -7.08
N HIS A 221 5.24 27.03 -6.69
CA HIS A 221 6.46 26.27 -6.93
C HIS A 221 6.49 25.52 -8.28
N GLY A 222 5.50 25.73 -9.14
CA GLY A 222 5.46 25.15 -10.48
C GLY A 222 4.96 23.71 -10.54
N VAL A 223 4.27 23.23 -9.50
CA VAL A 223 3.59 21.92 -9.54
C VAL A 223 2.46 22.01 -10.57
N PRO A 224 2.41 21.11 -11.58
CA PRO A 224 1.41 21.20 -12.64
C PRO A 224 0.01 20.88 -12.12
N ASP A 225 -0.99 21.50 -12.76
CA ASP A 225 -2.41 21.35 -12.39
C ASP A 225 -2.88 19.90 -12.37
N TRP A 226 -2.39 19.06 -13.28
CA TRP A 226 -2.75 17.65 -13.32
C TRP A 226 -2.26 16.89 -12.07
N TYR A 227 -1.13 17.31 -11.49
CA TYR A 227 -0.59 16.70 -10.27
C TYR A 227 -1.48 17.03 -9.07
N ILE A 228 -1.87 18.30 -8.93
CA ILE A 228 -2.80 18.78 -7.90
C ILE A 228 -4.15 18.06 -8.04
N TRP A 229 -4.67 17.96 -9.26
CA TRP A 229 -5.89 17.24 -9.58
C TRP A 229 -5.81 15.77 -9.18
N SER A 230 -4.68 15.10 -9.44
CA SER A 230 -4.44 13.71 -9.05
C SER A 230 -4.46 13.54 -7.52
N CYS A 231 -3.76 14.41 -6.79
CA CYS A 231 -3.75 14.41 -5.33
C CYS A 231 -5.17 14.51 -4.73
N LYS A 232 -6.04 15.33 -5.33
CA LYS A 232 -7.42 15.56 -4.84
C LYS A 232 -8.33 14.35 -5.03
N LYS A 233 -8.02 13.46 -5.96
CA LYS A 233 -8.80 12.23 -6.21
C LYS A 233 -8.46 11.09 -5.27
N ILE A 234 -7.24 11.02 -4.79
CA ILE A 234 -6.73 9.91 -3.98
C ILE A 234 -7.51 9.79 -2.67
N LYS A 235 -7.94 8.57 -2.35
CA LYS A 235 -8.62 8.23 -1.10
C LYS A 235 -7.74 7.44 -0.14
N TYR A 236 -6.87 6.60 -0.67
CA TYR A 236 -5.92 5.84 0.12
C TYR A 236 -4.71 5.44 -0.71
N MET A 237 -3.51 5.55 -0.13
CA MET A 237 -2.26 5.15 -0.77
C MET A 237 -1.38 4.33 0.15
N PHE A 238 -0.69 3.36 -0.47
CA PHE A 238 0.34 2.57 0.18
C PHE A 238 1.72 3.23 0.15
N PRO A 239 2.60 2.87 1.10
CA PRO A 239 3.99 3.29 1.08
C PRO A 239 4.79 2.55 0.01
N LYS A 240 5.81 3.20 -0.53
CA LYS A 240 6.73 2.63 -1.51
C LYS A 240 7.49 1.40 -0.99
N ALA A 241 7.81 1.41 0.31
CA ALA A 241 8.48 0.28 0.95
C ALA A 241 7.66 -1.01 0.89
N HIS A 242 6.33 -0.92 1.07
CA HIS A 242 5.43 -2.07 0.91
C HIS A 242 5.46 -2.58 -0.54
N ALA A 243 5.28 -1.69 -1.51
CA ALA A 243 5.32 -2.05 -2.93
C ALA A 243 6.66 -2.70 -3.32
N ALA A 244 7.78 -2.14 -2.86
CA ALA A 244 9.11 -2.68 -3.13
C ALA A 244 9.29 -4.08 -2.54
N ALA A 245 8.85 -4.31 -1.30
CA ALA A 245 8.97 -5.60 -0.63
C ALA A 245 8.23 -6.72 -1.39
N TYR A 246 7.05 -6.42 -1.95
CA TYR A 246 6.29 -7.41 -2.72
C TYR A 246 6.80 -7.64 -4.14
N VAL A 247 7.44 -6.64 -4.74
CA VAL A 247 8.01 -6.78 -6.09
C VAL A 247 9.33 -7.55 -6.06
N MET A 248 10.08 -7.46 -4.97
CA MET A 248 11.33 -8.22 -4.79
C MET A 248 11.10 -9.72 -4.74
#